data_80e1b341736a899ad2d2ebc41b36e943
#
_entry.id   80e1b341736a899ad2d2ebc41b36e943
#
_cell.length_a   1.000
_cell.length_b   1.000
_cell.length_c   1.000
_cell.angle_alpha   90.00
_cell.angle_beta   90.00
_cell.angle_gamma   90.00
#
_symmetry.space_group_name_H-M   'P 1'
#
loop_
_entity.id
_entity.type
_entity.pdbx_description
1 polymer ?
#
loop_
_entity_poly.entity_id
_entity_poly.type
_entity_poly.pdbx_seq_one_letter_code
_entity_poly.pdbx_strand_id
1 'polypeptide(L)'
;MKNSEKTMEKIVALCKGRGFVYSGSEIYGGLANTWDYGPLGVEFKNNVKAAWRKKFVQESQYNVGLDSAILMNPMTWVASGHVGGFSDPLMDCKECKERFRADKVIEDWCAENNYDLGKSVDALSQAEMKAFIDEHEIACPTCGKRNWTDIRQFNLMFKTFQGVTEDAKNTVYLRPETAQGIFTNFVNTQRTTRRKL
;
A
#
# COMPACT_ATOMS: atom_id res chain seq x y z
N MET A 1 -5.26 30.77 5.91
CA MET A 1 -4.27 30.13 5.01
C MET A 1 -5.01 29.68 3.76
N LYS A 2 -4.64 30.16 2.59
CA LYS A 2 -5.24 29.74 1.31
C LYS A 2 -4.86 28.28 1.02
N ASN A 3 -5.69 27.55 0.26
CA ASN A 3 -5.39 26.14 -0.05
C ASN A 3 -4.05 25.94 -0.77
N SER A 4 -3.64 26.91 -1.61
CA SER A 4 -2.34 26.93 -2.30
C SER A 4 -1.13 27.05 -1.37
N GLU A 5 -1.32 27.44 -0.10
CA GLU A 5 -0.24 27.58 0.89
C GLU A 5 -0.07 26.33 1.76
N LYS A 6 -0.95 25.33 1.59
CA LYS A 6 -0.95 24.08 2.37
C LYS A 6 -0.07 23.06 1.64
N THR A 7 1.22 23.03 1.96
CA THR A 7 2.11 21.99 1.47
C THR A 7 2.12 20.78 2.42
N MET A 8 2.46 19.60 1.90
CA MET A 8 2.58 18.39 2.72
C MET A 8 3.55 18.58 3.89
N GLU A 9 4.67 19.24 3.66
CA GLU A 9 5.67 19.54 4.70
C GLU A 9 5.09 20.36 5.85
N LYS A 10 4.31 21.40 5.55
CA LYS A 10 3.66 22.22 6.57
C LYS A 10 2.61 21.43 7.35
N ILE A 11 1.87 20.55 6.67
CA ILE A 11 0.87 19.68 7.31
C ILE A 11 1.57 18.69 8.26
N VAL A 12 2.64 18.03 7.81
CA VAL A 12 3.42 17.08 8.61
C VAL A 12 4.03 17.78 9.83
N ALA A 13 4.64 18.96 9.66
CA ALA A 13 5.21 19.74 10.75
C ALA A 13 4.13 20.13 11.78
N LEU A 14 2.97 20.56 11.33
CA LEU A 14 1.84 20.88 12.20
C LEU A 14 1.36 19.64 12.95
N CYS A 15 1.19 18.51 12.28
CA CYS A 15 0.72 17.27 12.88
C CYS A 15 1.66 16.74 13.97
N LYS A 16 2.97 16.79 13.72
CA LYS A 16 4.00 16.44 14.72
C LYS A 16 3.99 17.42 15.89
N GLY A 17 4.05 18.72 15.61
CA GLY A 17 4.13 19.75 16.64
C GLY A 17 2.86 19.87 17.51
N ARG A 18 1.70 19.37 17.06
CA ARG A 18 0.43 19.42 17.78
C ARG A 18 0.01 18.08 18.38
N GLY A 19 0.82 17.04 18.24
CA GLY A 19 0.51 15.73 18.80
C GLY A 19 -0.61 14.98 18.07
N PHE A 20 -0.70 15.16 16.77
CA PHE A 20 -1.52 14.30 15.93
C PHE A 20 -0.82 12.99 15.61
N VAL A 21 0.47 13.06 15.28
CA VAL A 21 1.29 11.89 14.98
C VAL A 21 2.71 12.05 15.52
N TYR A 22 3.33 10.94 15.87
CA TYR A 22 4.73 10.82 16.20
C TYR A 22 5.37 9.72 15.36
N SER A 23 6.69 9.78 15.14
CA SER A 23 7.40 8.64 14.55
C SER A 23 7.31 7.44 15.49
N GLY A 24 6.94 6.28 14.96
CA GLY A 24 6.87 5.08 15.80
C GLY A 24 8.21 4.75 16.43
N SER A 25 8.25 4.54 17.74
CA SER A 25 9.49 4.27 18.50
C SER A 25 10.56 5.37 18.39
N GLU A 26 10.15 6.64 18.39
CA GLU A 26 11.02 7.78 18.12
C GLU A 26 12.25 7.87 19.07
N ILE A 27 12.11 7.44 20.33
CA ILE A 27 13.22 7.41 21.30
C ILE A 27 14.39 6.52 20.89
N TYR A 28 14.16 5.58 19.95
CA TYR A 28 15.18 4.70 19.39
C TYR A 28 15.54 5.05 17.93
N GLY A 29 15.22 6.26 17.49
CA GLY A 29 15.49 6.73 16.12
C GLY A 29 14.34 6.50 15.13
N GLY A 30 13.23 5.94 15.58
CA GLY A 30 12.05 5.71 14.74
C GLY A 30 12.16 4.47 13.85
N LEU A 31 11.04 4.11 13.23
CA LEU A 31 10.96 3.09 12.21
C LEU A 31 10.31 3.69 10.97
N ALA A 32 10.97 3.52 9.81
CA ALA A 32 10.48 4.08 8.55
C ALA A 32 9.02 3.66 8.26
N ASN A 33 8.22 4.61 7.81
CA ASN A 33 6.81 4.42 7.46
C ASN A 33 5.91 3.92 8.61
N THR A 34 6.34 4.06 9.86
CA THR A 34 5.59 3.67 11.05
C THR A 34 5.31 4.89 11.91
N TRP A 35 4.05 5.10 12.26
CA TRP A 35 3.57 6.28 12.97
C TRP A 35 2.67 5.90 14.13
N ASP A 36 2.88 6.56 15.27
CA ASP A 36 1.97 6.50 16.40
C ASP A 36 0.98 7.68 16.33
N TYR A 37 -0.28 7.43 16.65
CA TYR A 37 -1.25 8.50 16.80
C TYR A 37 -1.11 9.12 18.20
N GLY A 38 -0.81 10.41 18.26
CA GLY A 38 -0.83 11.18 19.49
C GLY A 38 -2.26 11.48 19.97
N PRO A 39 -2.42 12.20 21.11
CA PRO A 39 -3.74 12.45 21.71
C PRO A 39 -4.76 13.07 20.74
N LEU A 40 -4.37 14.11 20.01
CA LEU A 40 -5.27 14.72 19.02
C LEU A 40 -5.49 13.83 17.79
N GLY A 41 -4.50 13.05 17.43
CA GLY A 41 -4.58 12.10 16.31
C GLY A 41 -5.57 10.97 16.58
N VAL A 42 -5.60 10.43 17.79
CA VAL A 42 -6.56 9.39 18.18
C VAL A 42 -7.99 9.90 18.08
N GLU A 43 -8.28 11.08 18.61
CA GLU A 43 -9.61 11.68 18.53
C GLU A 43 -10.02 11.96 17.08
N PHE A 44 -9.14 12.54 16.30
CA PHE A 44 -9.40 12.79 14.87
C PHE A 44 -9.66 11.49 14.11
N LYS A 45 -8.82 10.47 14.30
CA LYS A 45 -8.99 9.14 13.70
C LYS A 45 -10.34 8.52 14.07
N ASN A 46 -10.74 8.57 15.34
CA ASN A 46 -11.99 8.01 15.81
C ASN A 46 -13.21 8.74 15.19
N ASN A 47 -13.14 10.07 15.06
CA ASN A 47 -14.17 10.86 14.40
C ASN A 47 -14.32 10.48 12.92
N VAL A 48 -13.21 10.29 12.19
CA VAL A 48 -13.24 9.82 10.79
C VAL A 48 -13.85 8.43 10.69
N LYS A 49 -13.45 7.50 11.57
CA LYS A 49 -14.02 6.14 11.63
C LYS A 49 -15.52 6.15 11.93
N ALA A 50 -15.96 7.00 12.86
CA ALA A 50 -17.35 7.13 13.23
C ALA A 50 -18.20 7.67 12.06
N ALA A 51 -17.70 8.70 11.37
CA ALA A 51 -18.36 9.27 10.19
C ALA A 51 -18.46 8.24 9.05
N TRP A 52 -17.39 7.51 8.78
CA TRP A 52 -17.38 6.42 7.80
C TRP A 52 -18.40 5.33 8.14
N ARG A 53 -18.37 4.84 9.40
CA ARG A 53 -19.32 3.82 9.86
C ARG A 53 -20.76 4.28 9.76
N LYS A 54 -21.05 5.53 10.16
CA LYS A 54 -22.37 6.11 10.01
C LYS A 54 -22.81 6.08 8.55
N LYS A 55 -21.98 6.61 7.65
CA LYS A 55 -22.32 6.76 6.24
C LYS A 55 -22.52 5.43 5.52
N PHE A 56 -21.59 4.50 5.68
CA PHE A 56 -21.55 3.27 4.87
C PHE A 56 -22.22 2.05 5.53
N VAL A 57 -22.42 2.07 6.85
CA VAL A 57 -23.02 0.94 7.55
C VAL A 57 -24.39 1.31 8.13
N GLN A 58 -24.48 2.41 8.90
CA GLN A 58 -25.70 2.71 9.65
C GLN A 58 -26.80 3.34 8.79
N GLU A 59 -26.48 4.14 7.79
CA GLU A 59 -27.45 4.76 6.88
C GLU A 59 -28.00 3.79 5.82
N SER A 60 -27.45 2.58 5.71
CA SER A 60 -27.92 1.55 4.79
C SER A 60 -28.58 0.39 5.55
N GLN A 61 -29.81 0.07 5.19
CA GLN A 61 -30.52 -1.09 5.75
C GLN A 61 -29.93 -2.44 5.24
N TYR A 62 -29.10 -2.42 4.21
CA TYR A 62 -28.54 -3.63 3.60
C TYR A 62 -27.11 -3.93 4.03
N ASN A 63 -26.43 -2.99 4.66
CA ASN A 63 -25.04 -3.15 5.06
C ASN A 63 -24.95 -3.58 6.53
N VAL A 64 -23.98 -4.43 6.80
CA VAL A 64 -23.60 -4.84 8.15
C VAL A 64 -22.12 -4.67 8.35
N GLY A 65 -21.69 -4.45 9.60
CA GLY A 65 -20.27 -4.35 9.91
C GLY A 65 -19.61 -5.73 10.00
N LEU A 66 -18.40 -5.82 9.51
CA LEU A 66 -17.51 -6.97 9.66
C LEU A 66 -16.11 -6.47 10.00
N ASP A 67 -15.47 -7.11 10.96
CA ASP A 67 -14.05 -6.90 11.28
C ASP A 67 -13.31 -8.25 11.26
N SER A 68 -12.70 -8.55 10.13
CA SER A 68 -11.94 -9.77 9.92
C SER A 68 -10.56 -9.69 10.59
N ALA A 69 -10.00 -10.83 10.98
CA ALA A 69 -8.64 -10.91 11.51
C ALA A 69 -7.60 -10.37 10.49
N ILE A 70 -6.55 -9.73 11.01
CA ILE A 70 -5.41 -9.28 10.19
C ILE A 70 -4.64 -10.47 9.63
N LEU A 71 -4.47 -11.52 10.44
CA LEU A 71 -3.91 -12.80 10.02
C LEU A 71 -5.03 -13.72 9.56
N MET A 72 -4.90 -14.25 8.36
CA MET A 72 -5.87 -15.15 7.74
C MET A 72 -5.17 -16.42 7.27
N ASN A 73 -5.94 -17.46 7.00
CA ASN A 73 -5.39 -18.68 6.43
C ASN A 73 -4.63 -18.35 5.12
N PRO A 74 -3.37 -18.79 4.96
CA PRO A 74 -2.56 -18.49 3.78
C PRO A 74 -3.21 -18.89 2.45
N MET A 75 -4.08 -19.90 2.46
CA MET A 75 -4.84 -20.32 1.26
C MET A 75 -5.76 -19.23 0.74
N THR A 76 -6.21 -18.30 1.58
CA THR A 76 -6.98 -17.13 1.14
C THR A 76 -6.18 -16.31 0.13
N TRP A 77 -4.90 -16.14 0.38
CA TRP A 77 -4.00 -15.33 -0.45
C TRP A 77 -3.50 -16.09 -1.68
N VAL A 78 -3.43 -17.41 -1.59
CA VAL A 78 -3.18 -18.27 -2.76
C VAL A 78 -4.36 -18.22 -3.71
N ALA A 79 -5.58 -18.43 -3.19
CA ALA A 79 -6.81 -18.43 -3.99
C ALA A 79 -7.10 -17.07 -4.64
N SER A 80 -6.76 -15.97 -3.99
CA SER A 80 -6.92 -14.61 -4.53
C SER A 80 -5.75 -14.12 -5.40
N GLY A 81 -4.70 -14.95 -5.58
CA GLY A 81 -3.55 -14.63 -6.43
C GLY A 81 -2.49 -13.73 -5.79
N HIS A 82 -2.69 -13.26 -4.56
CA HIS A 82 -1.76 -12.32 -3.90
C HIS A 82 -0.37 -12.91 -3.65
N VAL A 83 -0.29 -14.19 -3.29
CA VAL A 83 1.03 -14.81 -3.04
C VAL A 83 1.89 -14.87 -4.29
N GLY A 84 1.27 -15.09 -5.46
CA GLY A 84 1.98 -15.24 -6.72
C GLY A 84 2.10 -13.96 -7.57
N GLY A 85 1.16 -13.01 -7.44
CA GLY A 85 1.03 -11.89 -8.36
C GLY A 85 1.00 -10.50 -7.73
N PHE A 86 0.94 -10.40 -6.40
CA PHE A 86 0.91 -9.10 -5.73
C PHE A 86 2.33 -8.57 -5.52
N SER A 87 2.91 -8.04 -6.60
CA SER A 87 4.30 -7.60 -6.62
C SER A 87 4.48 -6.36 -7.48
N ASP A 88 5.40 -5.49 -7.08
CA ASP A 88 5.81 -4.31 -7.84
C ASP A 88 7.15 -4.55 -8.56
N PRO A 89 7.30 -4.04 -9.80
CA PRO A 89 8.57 -4.00 -10.48
C PRO A 89 9.43 -2.86 -9.92
N LEU A 90 10.39 -3.19 -9.05
CA LEU A 90 11.26 -2.19 -8.41
C LEU A 90 12.64 -2.16 -9.03
N MET A 91 13.21 -0.95 -9.12
CA MET A 91 14.59 -0.68 -9.50
C MET A 91 15.20 0.37 -8.57
N ASP A 92 16.49 0.32 -8.37
CA ASP A 92 17.23 1.27 -7.55
C ASP A 92 18.11 2.18 -8.43
N CYS A 93 18.16 3.47 -8.13
CA CYS A 93 19.17 4.35 -8.69
C CYS A 93 20.53 4.03 -8.05
N LYS A 94 21.55 3.68 -8.86
CA LYS A 94 22.88 3.33 -8.33
C LYS A 94 23.62 4.53 -7.73
N GLU A 95 23.22 5.76 -8.06
CA GLU A 95 23.84 6.98 -7.58
C GLU A 95 23.26 7.44 -6.23
N CYS A 96 21.97 7.75 -6.17
CA CYS A 96 21.33 8.25 -4.94
C CYS A 96 20.81 7.13 -4.03
N LYS A 97 20.83 5.88 -4.46
CA LYS A 97 20.38 4.68 -3.73
C LYS A 97 18.86 4.67 -3.44
N GLU A 98 18.10 5.58 -4.03
CA GLU A 98 16.66 5.57 -3.89
C GLU A 98 16.00 4.51 -4.78
N ARG A 99 14.89 3.98 -4.28
CA ARG A 99 14.10 2.93 -4.92
C ARG A 99 12.86 3.50 -5.57
N PHE A 100 12.59 3.03 -6.79
CA PHE A 100 11.45 3.45 -7.59
C PHE A 100 10.70 2.26 -8.17
N ARG A 101 9.42 2.46 -8.42
CA ARG A 101 8.62 1.55 -9.24
C ARG A 101 8.92 1.86 -10.71
N ALA A 102 9.38 0.86 -11.44
CA ALA A 102 9.75 1.03 -12.86
C ALA A 102 8.54 1.40 -13.73
N ASP A 103 7.38 0.79 -13.47
CA ASP A 103 6.12 1.11 -14.13
C ASP A 103 5.72 2.59 -13.95
N LYS A 104 5.83 3.12 -12.73
CA LYS A 104 5.50 4.52 -12.44
C LYS A 104 6.47 5.50 -13.10
N VAL A 105 7.76 5.18 -13.08
CA VAL A 105 8.76 6.01 -13.77
C VAL A 105 8.49 6.09 -15.27
N ILE A 106 8.04 4.99 -15.88
CA ILE A 106 7.64 4.96 -17.30
C ILE A 106 6.35 5.75 -17.52
N GLU A 107 5.32 5.55 -16.68
CA GLU A 107 4.05 6.29 -16.78
C GLU A 107 4.27 7.81 -16.69
N ASP A 108 5.05 8.25 -15.70
CA ASP A 108 5.34 9.67 -15.48
C ASP A 108 6.09 10.24 -16.69
N TRP A 109 7.09 9.54 -17.20
CA TRP A 109 7.82 9.96 -18.40
C TRP A 109 6.92 10.02 -19.63
N CYS A 110 6.05 9.04 -19.86
CA CYS A 110 5.08 9.05 -20.95
C CYS A 110 4.14 10.25 -20.85
N ALA A 111 3.66 10.55 -19.65
CA ALA A 111 2.77 11.70 -19.41
C ALA A 111 3.48 13.04 -19.68
N GLU A 112 4.71 13.20 -19.22
CA GLU A 112 5.51 14.43 -19.43
C GLU A 112 5.86 14.67 -20.90
N ASN A 113 6.09 13.58 -21.66
CA ASN A 113 6.47 13.68 -23.08
C ASN A 113 5.30 13.50 -24.05
N ASN A 114 4.06 13.37 -23.55
CA ASN A 114 2.87 13.05 -24.36
C ASN A 114 3.09 11.83 -25.26
N TYR A 115 3.78 10.82 -24.74
CA TYR A 115 4.13 9.59 -25.47
C TYR A 115 3.04 8.54 -25.30
N ASP A 116 2.48 8.06 -26.42
CA ASP A 116 1.52 6.97 -26.41
C ASP A 116 2.23 5.63 -26.61
N LEU A 117 2.26 4.82 -25.56
CA LEU A 117 2.86 3.47 -25.57
C LEU A 117 2.01 2.45 -26.36
N GLY A 118 0.74 2.77 -26.68
CA GLY A 118 -0.20 1.88 -27.36
C GLY A 118 -0.69 0.69 -26.51
N LYS A 119 -0.17 0.51 -25.30
CA LYS A 119 -0.59 -0.49 -24.30
C LYS A 119 -0.36 0.03 -22.87
N SER A 120 -1.04 -0.57 -21.89
CA SER A 120 -0.79 -0.25 -20.48
C SER A 120 0.65 -0.62 -20.10
N VAL A 121 1.29 0.20 -19.28
CA VAL A 121 2.63 -0.07 -18.74
C VAL A 121 2.65 -1.37 -17.93
N ASP A 122 1.57 -1.69 -17.22
CA ASP A 122 1.43 -2.95 -16.46
C ASP A 122 1.48 -4.22 -17.35
N ALA A 123 1.24 -4.08 -18.66
CA ALA A 123 1.33 -5.19 -19.61
C ALA A 123 2.77 -5.44 -20.13
N LEU A 124 3.72 -4.59 -19.75
CA LEU A 124 5.13 -4.76 -20.09
C LEU A 124 5.79 -5.80 -19.18
N SER A 125 6.62 -6.65 -19.76
CA SER A 125 7.56 -7.49 -19.01
C SER A 125 8.67 -6.63 -18.40
N GLN A 126 9.37 -7.16 -17.38
CA GLN A 126 10.52 -6.47 -16.78
C GLN A 126 11.60 -6.12 -17.80
N ALA A 127 11.83 -7.03 -18.77
CA ALA A 127 12.80 -6.80 -19.83
C ALA A 127 12.38 -5.66 -20.76
N GLU A 128 11.08 -5.60 -21.12
CA GLU A 128 10.54 -4.50 -21.93
C GLU A 128 10.58 -3.18 -21.18
N MET A 129 10.23 -3.16 -19.88
CA MET A 129 10.34 -1.96 -19.04
C MET A 129 11.79 -1.46 -18.97
N LYS A 130 12.76 -2.38 -18.77
CA LYS A 130 14.17 -2.02 -18.71
C LYS A 130 14.67 -1.48 -20.04
N ALA A 131 14.32 -2.14 -21.15
CA ALA A 131 14.66 -1.68 -22.49
C ALA A 131 14.10 -0.29 -22.79
N PHE A 132 12.82 -0.04 -22.40
CA PHE A 132 12.19 1.25 -22.57
C PHE A 132 12.89 2.36 -21.77
N ILE A 133 13.25 2.09 -20.51
CA ILE A 133 13.98 3.05 -19.66
C ILE A 133 15.36 3.38 -20.25
N ASP A 134 16.06 2.38 -20.77
CA ASP A 134 17.39 2.55 -21.37
C ASP A 134 17.30 3.27 -22.73
N GLU A 135 16.37 2.90 -23.60
CA GLU A 135 16.15 3.50 -24.92
C GLU A 135 15.80 4.99 -24.83
N HIS A 136 14.90 5.35 -23.92
CA HIS A 136 14.48 6.73 -23.72
C HIS A 136 15.35 7.50 -22.73
N GLU A 137 16.46 6.88 -22.28
CA GLU A 137 17.42 7.50 -21.36
C GLU A 137 16.74 8.15 -20.12
N ILE A 138 15.74 7.49 -19.54
CA ILE A 138 14.93 8.02 -18.46
C ILE A 138 15.80 8.27 -17.22
N ALA A 139 15.84 9.53 -16.79
CA ALA A 139 16.63 9.96 -15.64
C ALA A 139 15.93 9.66 -14.30
N CYS A 140 16.73 9.49 -13.26
CA CYS A 140 16.23 9.37 -11.89
C CYS A 140 15.51 10.66 -11.46
N PRO A 141 14.27 10.60 -11.00
CA PRO A 141 13.53 11.79 -10.57
C PRO A 141 14.21 12.60 -9.46
N THR A 142 15.00 11.94 -8.61
CA THR A 142 15.67 12.59 -7.48
C THR A 142 17.00 13.22 -7.85
N CYS A 143 17.88 12.50 -8.56
CA CYS A 143 19.26 12.99 -8.80
C CYS A 143 19.58 13.28 -10.26
N GLY A 144 18.66 13.05 -11.21
CA GLY A 144 18.83 13.30 -12.63
C GLY A 144 19.84 12.36 -13.35
N LYS A 145 20.37 11.34 -12.66
CA LYS A 145 21.29 10.37 -13.26
C LYS A 145 20.53 9.22 -13.91
N ARG A 146 21.15 8.55 -14.88
CA ARG A 146 20.55 7.47 -15.69
C ARG A 146 21.13 6.10 -15.37
N ASN A 147 21.59 5.89 -14.15
CA ASN A 147 22.27 4.66 -13.73
C ASN A 147 21.36 3.80 -12.86
N TRP A 148 20.60 2.93 -13.51
CA TRP A 148 19.60 2.07 -12.87
C TRP A 148 20.12 0.65 -12.65
N THR A 149 19.62 -0.03 -11.63
CA THR A 149 19.77 -1.49 -11.49
C THR A 149 18.82 -2.21 -12.44
N ASP A 150 18.96 -3.52 -12.52
CA ASP A 150 17.92 -4.35 -13.11
C ASP A 150 16.62 -4.26 -12.31
N ILE A 151 15.50 -4.46 -13.02
CA ILE A 151 14.17 -4.48 -12.40
C ILE A 151 13.95 -5.82 -11.73
N ARG A 152 13.46 -5.80 -10.48
CA ARG A 152 13.15 -6.99 -9.70
C ARG A 152 11.71 -6.92 -9.20
N GLN A 153 11.02 -8.06 -9.22
CA GLN A 153 9.70 -8.17 -8.59
C GLN A 153 9.84 -8.31 -7.08
N PHE A 154 9.15 -7.45 -6.35
CA PHE A 154 9.05 -7.52 -4.91
C PHE A 154 7.61 -7.83 -4.52
N ASN A 155 7.40 -8.98 -3.89
CA ASN A 155 6.09 -9.30 -3.34
C ASN A 155 5.76 -8.34 -2.21
N LEU A 156 4.58 -7.71 -2.29
CA LEU A 156 4.12 -6.70 -1.34
C LEU A 156 3.45 -7.30 -0.09
N MET A 157 3.30 -8.63 -0.05
CA MET A 157 2.75 -9.31 1.11
C MET A 157 3.71 -9.24 2.29
N PHE A 158 3.28 -8.66 3.40
CA PHE A 158 4.06 -8.68 4.63
C PHE A 158 4.03 -10.09 5.24
N LYS A 159 5.12 -10.81 5.04
CA LYS A 159 5.30 -12.19 5.50
C LYS A 159 5.73 -12.21 6.96
N THR A 160 5.15 -13.12 7.74
CA THR A 160 5.55 -13.41 9.12
C THR A 160 5.32 -14.90 9.41
N PHE A 161 5.54 -15.31 10.65
CA PHE A 161 5.40 -16.70 11.07
C PHE A 161 4.51 -16.79 12.31
N GLN A 162 3.68 -17.82 12.37
CA GLN A 162 2.86 -18.12 13.53
C GLN A 162 3.48 -19.29 14.29
N GLY A 163 3.94 -19.02 15.52
CA GLY A 163 4.66 -19.99 16.34
C GLY A 163 6.14 -19.64 16.51
N VAL A 164 6.93 -20.59 17.00
CA VAL A 164 8.34 -20.39 17.37
C VAL A 164 9.35 -20.72 16.26
N THR A 165 8.89 -21.37 15.20
CA THR A 165 9.75 -21.79 14.07
C THR A 165 9.40 -21.06 12.80
N GLU A 166 10.44 -20.57 12.10
CA GLU A 166 10.33 -19.89 10.81
C GLU A 166 10.38 -20.90 9.66
N ASP A 167 9.33 -21.70 9.53
CA ASP A 167 9.22 -22.69 8.46
C ASP A 167 8.04 -22.40 7.51
N ALA A 168 8.00 -23.13 6.40
CA ALA A 168 6.98 -22.94 5.39
C ALA A 168 5.55 -23.25 5.90
N LYS A 169 5.42 -24.15 6.87
CA LYS A 169 4.12 -24.53 7.43
C LYS A 169 3.54 -23.44 8.34
N ASN A 170 4.42 -22.68 8.99
CA ASN A 170 4.06 -21.62 9.91
C ASN A 170 4.00 -20.25 9.25
N THR A 171 4.27 -20.18 7.94
CA THR A 171 4.22 -18.91 7.18
C THR A 171 2.79 -18.39 7.10
N VAL A 172 2.61 -17.14 7.54
CA VAL A 172 1.37 -16.38 7.40
C VAL A 172 1.68 -14.97 6.87
N TYR A 173 0.65 -14.29 6.42
CA TYR A 173 0.78 -12.94 5.87
C TYR A 173 -0.17 -11.99 6.58
N LEU A 174 0.27 -10.76 6.84
CA LEU A 174 -0.66 -9.69 7.18
C LEU A 174 -1.53 -9.41 5.95
N ARG A 175 -2.83 -9.21 6.15
CA ARG A 175 -3.74 -8.91 5.03
C ARG A 175 -3.33 -7.62 4.33
N PRO A 176 -3.10 -7.63 2.99
CA PRO A 176 -2.79 -6.43 2.23
C PRO A 176 -4.03 -5.58 1.97
N GLU A 177 -5.22 -6.21 1.98
CA GLU A 177 -6.51 -5.55 1.77
C GLU A 177 -7.63 -6.25 2.54
N THR A 178 -8.80 -5.63 2.61
CA THR A 178 -9.93 -6.11 3.43
C THR A 178 -10.95 -6.94 2.65
N ALA A 179 -10.88 -6.97 1.32
CA ALA A 179 -11.89 -7.61 0.48
C ALA A 179 -12.05 -9.11 0.75
N GLN A 180 -10.96 -9.86 0.89
CA GLN A 180 -11.01 -11.31 1.10
C GLN A 180 -11.66 -11.68 2.42
N GLY A 181 -11.52 -10.86 3.44
CA GLY A 181 -12.23 -11.03 4.71
C GLY A 181 -13.75 -10.98 4.55
N ILE A 182 -14.25 -10.15 3.64
CA ILE A 182 -15.68 -10.06 3.31
C ILE A 182 -16.13 -11.36 2.61
N PHE A 183 -15.42 -11.79 1.58
CA PHE A 183 -15.77 -12.98 0.83
C PHE A 183 -15.72 -14.25 1.68
N THR A 184 -14.67 -14.45 2.48
CA THR A 184 -14.52 -15.64 3.32
C THR A 184 -15.59 -15.71 4.44
N ASN A 185 -16.10 -14.57 4.88
CA ASN A 185 -17.14 -14.50 5.91
C ASN A 185 -18.56 -14.29 5.36
N PHE A 186 -18.75 -14.29 4.06
CA PHE A 186 -20.05 -14.02 3.46
C PHE A 186 -21.14 -14.96 3.97
N VAL A 187 -20.91 -16.28 3.91
CA VAL A 187 -21.87 -17.29 4.34
C VAL A 187 -22.12 -17.21 5.86
N ASN A 188 -21.08 -16.96 6.66
CA ASN A 188 -21.23 -16.79 8.10
C ASN A 188 -22.10 -15.58 8.43
N THR A 189 -21.85 -14.46 7.78
CA THR A 189 -22.63 -13.23 7.96
C THR A 189 -24.07 -13.40 7.53
N GLN A 190 -24.32 -14.04 6.38
CA GLN A 190 -25.66 -14.33 5.91
C GLN A 190 -26.47 -15.16 6.92
N ARG A 191 -25.86 -16.25 7.40
CA ARG A 191 -26.53 -17.15 8.37
C ARG A 191 -26.84 -16.46 9.69
N THR A 192 -25.92 -15.65 10.19
CA THR A 192 -26.07 -14.98 11.50
C THR A 192 -27.00 -13.78 11.45
N THR A 193 -27.06 -13.06 10.35
CA THR A 193 -28.00 -11.94 10.16
C THR A 193 -29.40 -12.39 9.74
N ARG A 194 -29.59 -13.69 9.46
CA ARG A 194 -30.87 -14.28 9.02
C ARG A 194 -31.49 -13.60 7.81
N ARG A 195 -30.67 -13.00 6.96
CA ARG A 195 -31.15 -12.37 5.73
C ARG A 195 -31.20 -13.40 4.60
N LYS A 196 -32.30 -13.37 3.85
CA LYS A 196 -32.36 -14.08 2.57
C LYS A 196 -31.64 -13.23 1.51
N LEU A 197 -30.90 -13.88 0.64
CA LEU A 197 -30.35 -13.25 -0.55
C LEU A 197 -31.46 -13.06 -1.59
#